data_1b38bbff5de33c83ffaf74b06d7e9e16
#
_entry.id   1b38bbff5de33c83ffaf74b06d7e9e16
#
_cell.length_a   1.000
_cell.length_b   1.000
_cell.length_c   1.000
_cell.angle_alpha   90.00
_cell.angle_beta   90.00
_cell.angle_gamma   90.00
#
_symmetry.space_group_name_H-M   'P 1'
#
loop_
_entity.id
_entity.type
_entity.pdbx_description
1 polymer ?
#
loop_
_entity_poly.entity_id
_entity_poly.type
_entity_poly.pdbx_seq_one_letter_code
_entity_poly.pdbx_strand_id
1 'polypeptide(L)'
;MTIKLVLCTAPDDSTAQLIARALVEEKLAACVNIIKGIESVYEWQGKIESDRECQLLIKTNTQNVLQAFDKVSELHPYDVPEWLELNAEASSAYGHWLQATLQR
;
A
#
# COMPACT_ATOMS: atom_id res chain seq x y z
N MET A 1 17.67 -5.66 7.90
CA MET A 1 17.35 -5.85 6.47
C MET A 1 16.36 -4.79 6.03
N THR A 2 16.67 -4.05 4.98
CA THR A 2 15.84 -2.94 4.53
C THR A 2 14.75 -3.41 3.58
N ILE A 3 13.52 -3.03 3.86
CA ILE A 3 12.37 -3.32 3.01
C ILE A 3 11.69 -2.00 2.60
N LYS A 4 10.72 -2.08 1.72
CA LYS A 4 9.88 -0.94 1.36
C LYS A 4 8.56 -1.02 2.11
N LEU A 5 8.22 0.06 2.79
CA LEU A 5 6.91 0.26 3.40
C LEU A 5 6.21 1.35 2.61
N VAL A 6 5.05 1.06 2.05
CA VAL A 6 4.31 2.02 1.23
C VAL A 6 3.02 2.40 1.94
N LEU A 7 2.75 3.69 2.01
CA LEU A 7 1.48 4.23 2.51
C LEU A 7 0.59 4.56 1.33
N CYS A 8 -0.63 4.04 1.36
CA CYS A 8 -1.64 4.28 0.33
C CYS A 8 -3.01 4.30 1.01
N THR A 9 -3.90 5.18 0.59
CA THR A 9 -5.26 5.22 1.12
C THR A 9 -6.25 4.69 0.07
N ALA A 10 -7.37 4.18 0.53
CA ALA A 10 -8.47 3.74 -0.33
C ALA A 10 -9.78 4.31 0.20
N PRO A 11 -10.77 4.57 -0.69
CA PRO A 11 -12.00 5.25 -0.27
C PRO A 11 -12.89 4.43 0.65
N ASP A 12 -12.80 3.10 0.58
CA ASP A 12 -13.65 2.20 1.36
C ASP A 12 -12.98 0.85 1.56
N ASP A 13 -13.59 0.03 2.41
CA ASP A 13 -13.03 -1.27 2.75
C ASP A 13 -13.01 -2.24 1.55
N SER A 14 -14.02 -2.21 0.70
CA SER A 14 -14.05 -3.14 -0.44
C SER A 14 -12.93 -2.86 -1.43
N THR A 15 -12.63 -1.59 -1.69
CA THR A 15 -11.51 -1.18 -2.55
C THR A 15 -10.19 -1.55 -1.89
N ALA A 16 -10.05 -1.31 -0.60
CA ALA A 16 -8.84 -1.67 0.15
C ALA A 16 -8.58 -3.17 0.09
N GLN A 17 -9.61 -4.00 0.29
CA GLN A 17 -9.51 -5.45 0.22
C GLN A 17 -9.11 -5.91 -1.19
N LEU A 18 -9.72 -5.34 -2.21
CA LEU A 18 -9.41 -5.70 -3.60
C LEU A 18 -7.93 -5.44 -3.90
N ILE A 19 -7.45 -4.25 -3.56
CA ILE A 19 -6.06 -3.86 -3.79
C ILE A 19 -5.11 -4.76 -2.99
N ALA A 20 -5.38 -4.94 -1.70
CA ALA A 20 -4.52 -5.74 -0.83
C ALA A 20 -4.39 -7.18 -1.33
N ARG A 21 -5.51 -7.80 -1.70
CA ARG A 21 -5.51 -9.18 -2.17
C ARG A 21 -4.78 -9.32 -3.50
N ALA A 22 -4.99 -8.39 -4.43
CA ALA A 22 -4.31 -8.42 -5.73
C ALA A 22 -2.80 -8.34 -5.55
N LEU A 23 -2.33 -7.43 -4.68
CA LEU A 23 -0.90 -7.27 -4.43
C LEU A 23 -0.27 -8.54 -3.85
N VAL A 24 -0.94 -9.17 -2.90
CA VAL A 24 -0.41 -10.38 -2.25
C VAL A 24 -0.48 -11.58 -3.20
N GLU A 25 -1.58 -11.75 -3.91
CA GLU A 25 -1.75 -12.86 -4.84
C GLU A 25 -0.74 -12.81 -5.98
N GLU A 26 -0.41 -11.63 -6.47
CA GLU A 26 0.54 -11.45 -7.56
C GLU A 26 1.98 -11.30 -7.11
N LYS A 27 2.25 -11.51 -5.82
CA LYS A 27 3.62 -11.44 -5.25
C LYS A 27 4.25 -10.06 -5.40
N LEU A 28 3.45 -9.02 -5.38
CA LEU A 28 3.91 -7.64 -5.43
C LEU A 28 4.05 -7.04 -4.04
N ALA A 29 3.41 -7.63 -3.05
CA ALA A 29 3.58 -7.32 -1.65
C ALA A 29 3.51 -8.61 -0.84
N ALA A 30 4.29 -8.68 0.23
CA ALA A 30 4.27 -9.84 1.12
C ALA A 30 3.13 -9.75 2.12
N CYS A 31 2.76 -8.54 2.50
CA CYS A 31 1.73 -8.29 3.50
C CYS A 31 1.16 -6.90 3.27
N VAL A 32 -0.14 -6.77 3.45
CA VAL A 32 -0.80 -5.46 3.44
C VAL A 32 -1.69 -5.38 4.67
N ASN A 33 -1.43 -4.42 5.54
CA ASN A 33 -2.33 -4.12 6.65
C ASN A 33 -3.33 -3.07 6.21
N ILE A 34 -4.57 -3.23 6.67
CA ILE A 34 -5.64 -2.29 6.37
C ILE A 34 -6.13 -1.71 7.69
N ILE A 35 -6.04 -0.39 7.83
CA ILE A 35 -6.58 0.33 8.98
C ILE A 35 -7.83 1.04 8.50
N LYS A 36 -8.98 0.64 9.05
CA LYS A 36 -10.28 1.18 8.65
C LYS A 36 -10.60 2.46 9.39
N GLY A 37 -11.40 3.30 8.76
CA GLY A 37 -12.02 4.43 9.44
C GLY A 37 -11.05 5.54 9.81
N ILE A 38 -9.98 5.75 9.05
CA ILE A 38 -9.15 6.94 9.24
C ILE A 38 -9.88 8.15 8.66
N GLU A 39 -9.59 9.31 9.22
CA GLU A 39 -10.12 10.56 8.69
C GLU A 39 -8.98 11.31 8.00
N SER A 40 -9.17 11.64 6.72
CA SER A 40 -8.19 12.38 5.92
C SER A 40 -8.67 13.78 5.70
N VAL A 41 -7.87 14.76 6.08
CA VAL A 41 -8.18 16.18 5.91
C VAL A 41 -7.16 16.75 4.93
N TYR A 42 -7.63 17.35 3.86
CA TYR A 42 -6.74 17.82 2.79
C TYR A 42 -7.40 18.94 2.00
N GLU A 43 -6.61 19.63 1.20
CA GLU A 43 -7.13 20.67 0.32
C GLU A 43 -7.34 20.09 -1.08
N TRP A 44 -8.53 20.34 -1.64
CA TRP A 44 -8.86 19.91 -2.99
C TRP A 44 -9.58 21.05 -3.70
N GLN A 45 -9.02 21.52 -4.82
CA GLN A 45 -9.59 22.59 -5.63
C GLN A 45 -9.92 23.83 -4.79
N GLY A 46 -9.01 24.21 -3.91
CA GLY A 46 -9.14 25.40 -3.09
C GLY A 46 -10.02 25.25 -1.86
N LYS A 47 -10.53 24.06 -1.59
CA LYS A 47 -11.40 23.79 -0.42
C LYS A 47 -10.77 22.76 0.49
N ILE A 48 -11.06 22.90 1.79
CA ILE A 48 -10.66 21.90 2.77
C ILE A 48 -11.71 20.80 2.78
N GLU A 49 -11.28 19.59 2.50
CA GLU A 49 -12.13 18.40 2.47
C GLU A 49 -11.78 17.48 3.63
N SER A 50 -12.75 16.70 4.08
CA SER A 50 -12.54 15.69 5.10
C SER A 50 -13.29 14.43 4.68
N ASP A 51 -12.54 13.35 4.49
CA ASP A 51 -13.10 12.07 4.05
C ASP A 51 -12.69 10.95 4.99
N ARG A 52 -13.57 9.97 5.14
CA ARG A 52 -13.24 8.74 5.85
C ARG A 52 -12.69 7.74 4.85
N GLU A 53 -11.52 7.19 5.17
CA GLU A 53 -10.79 6.29 4.27
C GLU A 53 -10.24 5.10 5.01
N CYS A 54 -9.66 4.15 4.26
CA CYS A 54 -8.84 3.07 4.79
C CYS A 54 -7.38 3.39 4.49
N GLN A 55 -6.49 3.13 5.45
CA GLN A 55 -5.05 3.26 5.26
C GLN A 55 -4.48 1.88 4.98
N LEU A 56 -3.75 1.76 3.89
CA LEU A 56 -3.03 0.54 3.54
C LEU A 56 -1.57 0.71 3.91
N LEU A 57 -1.02 -0.26 4.62
CA LEU A 57 0.41 -0.37 4.91
C LEU A 57 0.93 -1.54 4.08
N ILE A 58 1.59 -1.23 2.97
CA ILE A 58 2.03 -2.22 1.99
C ILE A 58 3.50 -2.54 2.25
N LYS A 59 3.80 -3.83 2.52
CA LYS A 59 5.17 -4.27 2.81
C LYS A 59 5.70 -5.05 1.64
N THR A 60 6.72 -4.49 0.99
CA THR A 60 7.29 -5.03 -0.23
C THR A 60 8.80 -4.77 -0.26
N ASN A 61 9.43 -4.92 -1.41
CA ASN A 61 10.86 -4.71 -1.58
C ASN A 61 11.14 -3.85 -2.80
N THR A 62 12.41 -3.49 -2.99
CA THR A 62 12.84 -2.64 -4.09
C THR A 62 12.53 -3.25 -5.45
N GLN A 63 12.63 -4.57 -5.58
CA GLN A 63 12.43 -5.26 -6.85
C GLN A 63 10.97 -5.23 -7.32
N ASN A 64 10.01 -5.15 -6.38
CA ASN A 64 8.59 -5.28 -6.69
C ASN A 64 7.80 -3.99 -6.52
N VAL A 65 8.36 -2.96 -5.88
CA VAL A 65 7.59 -1.76 -5.52
C VAL A 65 7.04 -1.01 -6.73
N LEU A 66 7.79 -0.98 -7.83
CA LEU A 66 7.32 -0.29 -9.04
C LEU A 66 6.13 -1.02 -9.67
N GLN A 67 6.20 -2.34 -9.76
CA GLN A 67 5.08 -3.13 -10.26
C GLN A 67 3.88 -3.06 -9.32
N ALA A 68 4.12 -2.96 -8.02
CA ALA A 68 3.05 -2.76 -7.05
C ALA A 68 2.32 -1.45 -7.30
N PHE A 69 3.07 -0.38 -7.57
CA PHE A 69 2.48 0.92 -7.92
C PHE A 69 1.61 0.81 -9.17
N ASP A 70 2.11 0.12 -10.21
CA ASP A 70 1.35 -0.05 -11.45
C ASP A 70 0.03 -0.79 -11.19
N LYS A 71 0.06 -1.83 -10.37
CA LYS A 71 -1.14 -2.60 -10.04
C LYS A 71 -2.14 -1.75 -9.25
N VAL A 72 -1.66 -1.00 -8.27
CA VAL A 72 -2.53 -0.11 -7.48
C VAL A 72 -3.18 0.94 -8.38
N SER A 73 -2.40 1.55 -9.27
CA SER A 73 -2.91 2.55 -10.21
C SER A 73 -4.01 2.00 -11.11
N GLU A 74 -3.87 0.73 -11.51
CA GLU A 74 -4.86 0.04 -12.34
C GLU A 74 -6.18 -0.17 -11.61
N LEU A 75 -6.11 -0.47 -10.31
CA LEU A 75 -7.29 -0.84 -9.50
C LEU A 75 -7.90 0.33 -8.74
N HIS A 76 -7.14 1.41 -8.54
CA HIS A 76 -7.55 2.51 -7.70
C HIS A 76 -8.53 3.44 -8.43
N PRO A 77 -9.63 3.86 -7.76
CA PRO A 77 -10.60 4.77 -8.40
C PRO A 77 -10.13 6.22 -8.52
N TYR A 78 -9.08 6.62 -7.77
CA TYR A 78 -8.57 7.98 -7.82
C TYR A 78 -7.61 8.15 -9.00
N ASP A 79 -7.62 9.34 -9.62
CA ASP A 79 -6.64 9.67 -10.65
C ASP A 79 -5.23 9.75 -10.06
N VAL A 80 -5.12 10.29 -8.84
CA VAL A 80 -3.83 10.44 -8.15
C VAL A 80 -3.96 9.83 -6.75
N PRO A 81 -3.75 8.50 -6.61
CA PRO A 81 -3.79 7.88 -5.29
C PRO A 81 -2.56 8.25 -4.47
N GLU A 82 -2.71 8.27 -3.15
CA GLU A 82 -1.56 8.43 -2.25
C GLU A 82 -0.59 7.28 -2.49
N TRP A 83 0.69 7.60 -2.67
CA TRP A 83 1.73 6.60 -2.80
C TRP A 83 3.00 7.15 -2.19
N LEU A 84 3.32 6.72 -0.97
CA LEU A 84 4.51 7.18 -0.25
C LEU A 84 5.38 5.98 0.07
N GLU A 85 6.59 5.97 -0.49
CA GLU A 85 7.55 4.89 -0.25
C GLU A 85 8.51 5.29 0.86
N LEU A 86 8.65 4.41 1.85
CA LEU A 86 9.61 4.58 2.93
C LEU A 86 10.53 3.36 2.98
N ASN A 87 11.80 3.61 3.28
CA ASN A 87 12.71 2.52 3.61
C ASN A 87 12.52 2.18 5.09
N ALA A 88 12.35 0.91 5.38
CA ALA A 88 12.12 0.44 6.74
C ALA A 88 13.09 -0.68 7.07
N GLU A 89 13.69 -0.62 8.26
CA GLU A 89 14.54 -1.69 8.75
C GLU A 89 13.69 -2.77 9.38
N ALA A 90 13.79 -3.98 8.86
CA ALA A 90 13.08 -5.15 9.38
C ALA A 90 14.04 -6.02 10.18
N SER A 91 13.50 -6.76 11.14
CA SER A 91 14.29 -7.81 11.79
C SER A 91 14.74 -8.82 10.73
N SER A 92 15.83 -9.54 11.00
CA SER A 92 16.33 -10.57 10.07
C SER A 92 15.25 -11.59 9.73
N ALA A 93 14.53 -12.07 10.73
CA ALA A 93 13.52 -13.10 10.51
C ALA A 93 12.38 -12.58 9.63
N TYR A 94 11.85 -11.40 9.93
CA TYR A 94 10.75 -10.82 9.15
C TYR A 94 11.21 -10.47 7.73
N GLY A 95 12.39 -9.87 7.61
CA GLY A 95 12.95 -9.50 6.31
C GLY A 95 13.19 -10.71 5.42
N HIS A 96 13.73 -11.81 5.97
CA HIS A 96 13.94 -13.04 5.22
C HIS A 96 12.61 -13.65 4.77
N TRP A 97 11.60 -13.66 5.65
CA TRP A 97 10.27 -14.14 5.28
C TRP A 97 9.70 -13.33 4.12
N LEU A 98 9.80 -11.99 4.19
CA LEU A 98 9.28 -11.11 3.16
C LEU A 98 9.97 -11.37 1.82
N GLN A 99 11.30 -11.43 1.82
CA GLN A 99 12.05 -11.66 0.58
C GLN A 99 11.72 -13.03 -0.02
N ALA A 100 11.65 -14.07 0.82
CA ALA A 100 11.31 -15.42 0.34
C ALA A 100 9.89 -15.46 -0.25
N THR A 101 8.95 -14.76 0.37
CA THR A 101 7.56 -14.70 -0.10
C THR A 101 7.49 -14.04 -1.48
N LEU A 102 8.30 -13.01 -1.72
CA LEU A 102 8.25 -12.24 -2.97
C LEU A 102 9.08 -12.83 -4.10
N GLN A 103 9.91 -13.83 -3.84
CA GLN A 103 10.78 -14.43 -4.85
C GLN A 103 10.11 -15.51 -5.69
N ARG A 104 8.89 -15.89 -5.37
CA ARG A 104 8.23 -16.99 -6.08
C ARG A 104 7.42 -16.49 -7.27
#